data_b40db9730fc92b2c61927c397c4e5c84
#
_entry.id   b40db9730fc92b2c61927c397c4e5c84
#
_cell.length_a   1.000
_cell.length_b   1.000
_cell.length_c   1.000
_cell.angle_alpha   90.00
_cell.angle_beta   90.00
_cell.angle_gamma   90.00
#
_symmetry.space_group_name_H-M   'P 1'
#
loop_
_entity.id
_entity.type
_entity.pdbx_description
1 polymer ?
#
loop_
_entity_poly.entity_id
_entity_poly.type
_entity_poly.pdbx_seq_one_letter_code
_entity_poly.pdbx_strand_id
1 'polypeptide(L)'
;MAFPRSDVAGAPAQQVPVGQAEPPVAPITVKIVVAGGFAVGKTTFIGSISDIEPLSTEAAMTEHSVGVDDAGGVSDRKTSTTVAMDFGRIALPGDLWLYLFGTPGQDRFHFMWDDLITGAIGAVVLVDTERLESCFDAVDYFEARQIPFVLAVNCFDGVAKHDLDAVREALAVRPEVPVFYTDARNRQATKQALITLVSLAMARMQG
;
A
#
# COMPACT_ATOMS: atom_id res chain seq x y z
N MET A 1 -32.68 72.62 -39.68
CA MET A 1 -33.10 71.23 -39.77
C MET A 1 -32.45 70.47 -38.64
N ALA A 2 -33.22 70.13 -37.59
CA ALA A 2 -32.71 69.42 -36.46
C ALA A 2 -33.18 67.95 -36.55
N PHE A 3 -32.26 66.99 -36.38
CA PHE A 3 -32.57 65.56 -36.31
C PHE A 3 -32.81 65.18 -34.86
N PRO A 4 -33.85 64.36 -34.60
CA PRO A 4 -34.11 63.88 -33.24
C PRO A 4 -33.14 62.73 -32.87
N ARG A 5 -32.66 62.75 -31.64
CA ARG A 5 -31.92 61.67 -31.01
C ARG A 5 -32.90 60.56 -30.56
N SER A 6 -32.63 59.35 -30.99
CA SER A 6 -33.37 58.17 -30.52
C SER A 6 -32.69 57.64 -29.28
N ASP A 7 -33.39 57.72 -28.14
CA ASP A 7 -32.99 57.06 -26.88
C ASP A 7 -33.36 55.56 -26.98
N VAL A 8 -32.35 54.69 -27.11
CA VAL A 8 -32.55 53.25 -26.97
C VAL A 8 -32.29 52.89 -25.51
N ALA A 9 -33.38 52.68 -24.79
CA ALA A 9 -33.33 52.14 -23.43
C ALA A 9 -32.80 50.70 -23.47
N GLY A 10 -31.61 50.50 -22.90
CA GLY A 10 -31.03 49.17 -22.71
C GLY A 10 -31.82 48.36 -21.67
N ALA A 11 -32.31 47.21 -22.05
CA ALA A 11 -32.91 46.23 -21.15
C ALA A 11 -31.86 45.71 -20.15
N PRO A 12 -32.23 45.51 -18.86
CA PRO A 12 -31.29 44.98 -17.87
C PRO A 12 -30.93 43.52 -18.22
N ALA A 13 -29.66 43.22 -18.28
CA ALA A 13 -29.15 41.88 -18.43
C ALA A 13 -29.56 41.02 -17.24
N GLN A 14 -30.37 40.00 -17.46
CA GLN A 14 -30.67 38.99 -16.45
C GLN A 14 -29.42 38.24 -16.09
N GLN A 15 -28.94 38.41 -14.85
CA GLN A 15 -27.90 37.58 -14.26
C GLN A 15 -28.45 36.17 -14.05
N VAL A 16 -27.97 35.19 -14.82
CA VAL A 16 -28.23 33.78 -14.58
C VAL A 16 -27.52 33.41 -13.27
N PRO A 17 -28.19 32.84 -12.25
CA PRO A 17 -27.54 32.44 -11.04
C PRO A 17 -26.53 31.34 -11.37
N VAL A 18 -25.27 31.61 -11.13
CA VAL A 18 -24.20 30.59 -11.16
C VAL A 18 -24.53 29.63 -10.04
N GLY A 19 -25.04 28.44 -10.38
CA GLY A 19 -25.24 27.36 -9.40
C GLY A 19 -23.93 27.13 -8.67
N GLN A 20 -23.98 27.24 -7.35
CA GLN A 20 -22.85 26.85 -6.49
C GLN A 20 -22.66 25.35 -6.72
N ALA A 21 -21.60 24.97 -7.42
CA ALA A 21 -21.19 23.59 -7.50
C ALA A 21 -20.89 23.12 -6.06
N GLU A 22 -21.58 22.09 -5.61
CA GLU A 22 -21.27 21.47 -4.32
C GLU A 22 -19.78 21.10 -4.31
N PRO A 23 -19.06 21.34 -3.19
CA PRO A 23 -17.67 20.95 -3.12
C PRO A 23 -17.54 19.45 -3.40
N PRO A 24 -16.54 19.01 -4.18
CA PRO A 24 -16.35 17.59 -4.48
C PRO A 24 -16.23 16.82 -3.17
N VAL A 25 -17.05 15.80 -2.99
CA VAL A 25 -16.97 14.90 -1.82
C VAL A 25 -15.61 14.18 -1.89
N ALA A 26 -14.82 14.31 -0.82
CA ALA A 26 -13.55 13.64 -0.76
C ALA A 26 -13.75 12.11 -0.79
N PRO A 27 -12.95 11.35 -1.56
CA PRO A 27 -13.08 9.90 -1.62
C PRO A 27 -12.81 9.25 -0.27
N ILE A 28 -13.54 8.17 0.01
CA ILE A 28 -13.24 7.31 1.16
C ILE A 28 -11.94 6.54 0.83
N THR A 29 -10.96 6.62 1.71
CA THR A 29 -9.68 5.96 1.50
C THR A 29 -9.49 4.79 2.46
N VAL A 30 -9.01 3.67 1.93
CA VAL A 30 -8.68 2.45 2.68
C VAL A 30 -7.22 2.12 2.44
N LYS A 31 -6.47 1.92 3.51
CA LYS A 31 -5.05 1.59 3.46
C LYS A 31 -4.84 0.09 3.65
N ILE A 32 -4.04 -0.50 2.78
CA ILE A 32 -3.60 -1.91 2.81
C ILE A 32 -2.07 -1.94 2.72
N VAL A 33 -1.45 -2.81 3.50
CA VAL A 33 0.00 -3.03 3.44
C VAL A 33 0.31 -4.31 2.67
N VAL A 34 1.36 -4.27 1.85
CA VAL A 34 1.92 -5.44 1.16
C VAL A 34 3.30 -5.71 1.75
N ALA A 35 3.42 -6.80 2.49
CA ALA A 35 4.62 -7.17 3.24
C ALA A 35 5.26 -8.45 2.69
N GLY A 36 6.41 -8.80 3.22
CA GLY A 36 7.19 -9.99 2.85
C GLY A 36 8.65 -9.66 2.59
N GLY A 37 9.48 -10.67 2.44
CA GLY A 37 10.93 -10.57 2.29
C GLY A 37 11.41 -9.75 1.10
N PHE A 38 12.71 -9.56 1.02
CA PHE A 38 13.33 -8.90 -0.12
C PHE A 38 13.12 -9.72 -1.41
N ALA A 39 12.78 -9.03 -2.52
CA ALA A 39 12.53 -9.61 -3.84
C ALA A 39 11.37 -10.65 -3.91
N VAL A 40 10.48 -10.72 -2.91
CA VAL A 40 9.32 -11.63 -2.92
C VAL A 40 8.23 -11.24 -3.94
N GLY A 41 8.33 -10.06 -4.55
CA GLY A 41 7.41 -9.59 -5.58
C GLY A 41 6.44 -8.48 -5.14
N LYS A 42 6.71 -7.74 -4.05
CA LYS A 42 5.85 -6.65 -3.57
C LYS A 42 5.61 -5.57 -4.62
N THR A 43 6.67 -5.06 -5.22
CA THR A 43 6.60 -4.07 -6.31
C THR A 43 5.77 -4.58 -7.48
N THR A 44 5.98 -5.85 -7.87
CA THR A 44 5.24 -6.50 -8.95
C THR A 44 3.75 -6.65 -8.59
N PHE A 45 3.45 -7.07 -7.36
CA PHE A 45 2.09 -7.22 -6.86
C PHE A 45 1.34 -5.88 -6.92
N ILE A 46 1.93 -4.81 -6.39
CA ILE A 46 1.34 -3.46 -6.41
C ILE A 46 1.19 -2.97 -7.85
N GLY A 47 2.22 -3.12 -8.68
CA GLY A 47 2.20 -2.69 -10.08
C GLY A 47 1.16 -3.41 -10.93
N SER A 48 0.89 -4.69 -10.65
CA SER A 48 -0.08 -5.48 -11.43
C SER A 48 -1.53 -5.02 -11.25
N ILE A 49 -1.86 -4.38 -10.12
CA ILE A 49 -3.23 -4.00 -9.77
C ILE A 49 -3.46 -2.49 -9.74
N SER A 50 -2.42 -1.70 -9.55
CA SER A 50 -2.52 -0.24 -9.45
C SER A 50 -3.11 0.39 -10.71
N ASP A 51 -3.94 1.41 -10.53
CA ASP A 51 -4.50 2.25 -11.62
C ASP A 51 -3.63 3.48 -11.91
N ILE A 52 -2.60 3.69 -11.11
CA ILE A 52 -1.56 4.70 -11.34
C ILE A 52 -0.22 3.99 -11.54
N GLU A 53 0.73 4.66 -12.18
CA GLU A 53 2.11 4.17 -12.18
C GLU A 53 2.59 4.07 -10.73
N PRO A 54 3.10 2.90 -10.29
CA PRO A 54 3.57 2.74 -8.93
C PRO A 54 4.67 3.74 -8.62
N LEU A 55 4.50 4.49 -7.54
CA LEU A 55 5.55 5.37 -7.05
C LEU A 55 6.51 4.53 -6.20
N SER A 56 7.73 4.36 -6.67
CA SER A 56 8.84 3.86 -5.85
C SER A 56 9.54 5.07 -5.25
N THR A 57 9.32 5.29 -3.94
CA THR A 57 9.96 6.41 -3.24
C THR A 57 11.31 5.97 -2.73
N GLU A 58 12.37 6.44 -3.33
CA GLU A 58 13.70 6.36 -2.76
C GLU A 58 13.88 7.50 -1.75
N ALA A 59 13.60 7.24 -0.47
CA ALA A 59 13.89 8.18 0.59
C ALA A 59 15.34 7.98 1.07
N ALA A 60 16.17 8.99 0.88
CA ALA A 60 17.51 9.00 1.49
C ALA A 60 17.36 9.24 2.99
N MET A 61 17.59 8.22 3.81
CA MET A 61 17.67 8.36 5.25
C MET A 61 19.10 8.67 5.64
N THR A 62 19.30 9.82 6.27
CA THR A 62 20.56 10.15 6.94
C THR A 62 20.49 9.57 8.33
N GLU A 63 21.22 8.48 8.61
CA GLU A 63 21.44 8.05 9.99
C GLU A 63 22.23 9.15 10.70
N HIS A 64 21.58 9.86 11.60
CA HIS A 64 22.27 10.60 12.65
C HIS A 64 22.81 9.55 13.62
N SER A 65 24.07 9.21 13.47
CA SER A 65 24.81 8.52 14.52
C SER A 65 24.86 9.44 15.72
N VAL A 66 24.00 9.20 16.71
CA VAL A 66 24.07 9.85 18.01
C VAL A 66 25.31 9.28 18.72
N GLY A 67 26.34 10.11 18.80
CA GLY A 67 27.34 10.15 19.84
C GLY A 67 28.08 8.86 20.22
N VAL A 68 29.24 8.67 19.67
CA VAL A 68 30.37 8.15 20.45
C VAL A 68 31.52 9.18 20.28
N ASP A 69 31.83 9.84 21.37
CA ASP A 69 33.04 10.64 21.49
C ASP A 69 34.25 9.77 21.15
N ASP A 70 34.94 10.09 20.07
CA ASP A 70 36.36 9.83 20.00
C ASP A 70 37.06 10.92 19.17
N ALA A 71 38.00 11.57 19.83
CA ALA A 71 38.83 12.63 19.29
C ALA A 71 39.82 12.04 18.28
N GLY A 72 39.54 12.19 17.01
CA GLY A 72 40.49 11.78 15.97
C GLY A 72 39.88 11.93 14.61
N GLY A 73 40.15 13.05 13.94
CA GLY A 73 39.61 13.41 12.64
C GLY A 73 39.70 12.32 11.60
N VAL A 74 38.55 11.86 11.15
CA VAL A 74 38.35 11.21 9.84
C VAL A 74 36.94 11.56 9.34
N SER A 75 36.89 12.25 8.23
CA SER A 75 35.82 12.50 7.28
C SER A 75 34.45 11.87 7.57
N ASP A 76 33.52 12.77 7.74
CA ASP A 76 32.08 12.67 7.65
C ASP A 76 31.64 11.85 6.41
N ARG A 77 31.65 10.52 6.51
CA ARG A 77 30.95 9.68 5.54
C ARG A 77 29.49 9.61 6.02
N LYS A 78 28.70 10.59 5.59
CA LYS A 78 27.25 10.49 5.61
C LYS A 78 26.84 9.28 4.78
N THR A 79 26.60 8.16 5.45
CA THR A 79 26.05 6.98 4.80
C THR A 79 24.54 7.22 4.67
N SER A 80 24.11 7.86 3.58
CA SER A 80 22.69 7.92 3.26
C SER A 80 22.27 6.55 2.73
N THR A 81 21.33 5.92 3.40
CA THR A 81 20.71 4.68 2.94
C THR A 81 19.38 5.02 2.29
N THR A 82 19.22 4.65 1.04
CA THR A 82 17.96 4.80 0.31
C THR A 82 17.01 3.68 0.74
N VAL A 83 15.80 4.05 1.19
CA VAL A 83 14.72 3.12 1.48
C VAL A 83 13.74 3.17 0.31
N ALA A 84 13.59 2.06 -0.40
CA ALA A 84 12.58 1.94 -1.44
C ALA A 84 11.26 1.46 -0.82
N MET A 85 10.21 2.23 -1.01
CA MET A 85 8.84 1.86 -0.68
C MET A 85 7.99 1.97 -1.94
N ASP A 86 7.15 0.98 -2.16
CA ASP A 86 6.21 0.98 -3.27
C ASP A 86 4.86 1.55 -2.82
N PHE A 87 4.27 2.38 -3.66
CA PHE A 87 2.92 2.90 -3.45
C PHE A 87 2.08 2.68 -4.71
N GLY A 88 0.85 2.21 -4.53
CA GLY A 88 -0.13 2.07 -5.59
C GLY A 88 -1.52 2.50 -5.13
N ARG A 89 -2.41 2.77 -6.09
CA ARG A 89 -3.79 3.14 -5.85
C ARG A 89 -4.72 2.37 -6.76
N ILE A 90 -5.87 1.96 -6.21
CA ILE A 90 -6.98 1.38 -6.95
C ILE A 90 -8.21 2.23 -6.68
N ALA A 91 -8.82 2.76 -7.74
CA ALA A 91 -10.09 3.47 -7.66
C ALA A 91 -11.25 2.47 -7.84
N LEU A 92 -12.15 2.44 -6.87
CA LEU A 92 -13.35 1.59 -6.89
C LEU A 92 -14.61 2.44 -7.06
N PRO A 93 -15.74 1.86 -7.53
CA PRO A 93 -17.02 2.56 -7.60
C PRO A 93 -17.43 3.13 -6.23
N GLY A 94 -18.14 4.27 -6.26
CA GLY A 94 -18.61 4.95 -5.04
C GLY A 94 -17.55 5.76 -4.33
N ASP A 95 -16.61 6.34 -5.09
CA ASP A 95 -15.52 7.17 -4.59
C ASP A 95 -14.69 6.50 -3.47
N LEU A 96 -14.53 5.18 -3.56
CA LEU A 96 -13.69 4.40 -2.67
C LEU A 96 -12.31 4.16 -3.29
N TRP A 97 -11.25 4.57 -2.62
CA TRP A 97 -9.87 4.37 -3.06
C TRP A 97 -9.13 3.42 -2.12
N LEU A 98 -8.50 2.40 -2.68
CA LEU A 98 -7.57 1.55 -1.95
C LEU A 98 -6.14 2.06 -2.19
N TYR A 99 -5.43 2.33 -1.11
CA TYR A 99 -4.02 2.66 -1.11
C TYR A 99 -3.20 1.44 -0.69
N LEU A 100 -2.25 1.05 -1.54
CA LEU A 100 -1.36 -0.07 -1.31
C LEU A 100 0.03 0.47 -0.98
N PHE A 101 0.59 0.03 0.15
CA PHE A 101 1.94 0.39 0.59
C PHE A 101 2.79 -0.86 0.73
N GLY A 102 3.88 -0.94 -0.04
CA GLY A 102 4.87 -2.01 0.10
C GLY A 102 5.80 -1.73 1.27
N THR A 103 6.01 -2.70 2.16
CA THR A 103 7.03 -2.58 3.20
C THR A 103 8.42 -2.72 2.61
N PRO A 104 9.43 -2.02 3.15
CA PRO A 104 10.82 -2.37 2.89
C PRO A 104 11.07 -3.84 3.23
N GLY A 105 11.70 -4.58 2.33
CA GLY A 105 11.95 -6.01 2.53
C GLY A 105 13.27 -6.34 3.22
N GLN A 106 13.98 -5.36 3.77
CA GLN A 106 15.23 -5.55 4.51
C GLN A 106 14.98 -5.34 5.99
N ASP A 107 15.48 -6.23 6.84
CA ASP A 107 15.23 -6.29 8.29
C ASP A 107 15.59 -5.00 9.01
N ARG A 108 16.67 -4.34 8.58
CA ARG A 108 17.12 -3.05 9.15
C ARG A 108 16.08 -1.93 9.06
N PHE A 109 15.00 -2.09 8.27
CA PHE A 109 13.93 -1.11 8.10
C PHE A 109 12.63 -1.48 8.81
N HIS A 110 12.62 -2.51 9.64
CA HIS A 110 11.42 -2.92 10.40
C HIS A 110 10.89 -1.81 11.32
N PHE A 111 11.73 -0.88 11.75
CA PHE A 111 11.30 0.27 12.56
C PHE A 111 10.28 1.17 11.85
N MET A 112 10.21 1.13 10.51
CA MET A 112 9.23 1.90 9.73
C MET A 112 7.85 1.22 9.65
N TRP A 113 7.75 -0.04 10.04
CA TRP A 113 6.52 -0.81 9.88
C TRP A 113 5.38 -0.27 10.75
N ASP A 114 5.68 0.24 11.94
CA ASP A 114 4.67 0.82 12.83
C ASP A 114 3.97 2.03 12.17
N ASP A 115 4.74 2.87 11.50
CA ASP A 115 4.19 4.01 10.74
C ASP A 115 3.41 3.58 9.50
N LEU A 116 3.93 2.58 8.78
CA LEU A 116 3.29 2.05 7.59
C LEU A 116 1.96 1.35 7.90
N ILE A 117 1.86 0.70 9.05
CA ILE A 117 0.67 -0.04 9.47
C ILE A 117 -0.41 0.86 10.07
N THR A 118 -0.02 2.00 10.63
CA THR A 118 -0.98 2.92 11.24
C THR A 118 -2.09 3.30 10.25
N GLY A 119 -3.35 3.01 10.62
CA GLY A 119 -4.53 3.24 9.80
C GLY A 119 -4.77 2.22 8.67
N ALA A 120 -3.96 1.17 8.57
CA ALA A 120 -4.23 0.09 7.64
C ALA A 120 -5.31 -0.86 8.16
N ILE A 121 -6.17 -1.36 7.28
CA ILE A 121 -7.17 -2.38 7.63
C ILE A 121 -6.57 -3.79 7.76
N GLY A 122 -5.37 -4.00 7.22
CA GLY A 122 -4.66 -5.27 7.25
C GLY A 122 -3.53 -5.34 6.23
N ALA A 123 -2.95 -6.54 6.10
CA ALA A 123 -1.81 -6.78 5.23
C ALA A 123 -1.94 -8.02 4.35
N VAL A 124 -1.37 -7.94 3.14
CA VAL A 124 -1.06 -9.12 2.31
C VAL A 124 0.42 -9.42 2.51
N VAL A 125 0.73 -10.56 3.11
CA VAL A 125 2.10 -11.05 3.24
C VAL A 125 2.40 -11.98 2.07
N LEU A 126 3.29 -11.55 1.19
CA LEU A 126 3.77 -12.38 0.09
C LEU A 126 4.81 -13.38 0.62
N VAL A 127 4.65 -14.62 0.24
CA VAL A 127 5.51 -15.73 0.68
C VAL A 127 6.27 -16.30 -0.52
N ASP A 128 7.59 -16.39 -0.37
CA ASP A 128 8.48 -17.13 -1.26
C ASP A 128 8.86 -18.46 -0.59
N THR A 129 8.40 -19.57 -1.11
CA THR A 129 8.64 -20.89 -0.50
C THR A 129 10.09 -21.39 -0.65
N GLU A 130 10.91 -20.74 -1.49
CA GLU A 130 12.34 -21.03 -1.57
C GLU A 130 13.15 -20.25 -0.51
N ARG A 131 12.54 -19.21 0.10
CA ARG A 131 13.15 -18.36 1.14
C ARG A 131 12.14 -18.07 2.22
N LEU A 132 11.56 -19.13 2.78
CA LEU A 132 10.45 -19.05 3.73
C LEU A 132 10.80 -18.26 4.99
N GLU A 133 12.06 -18.34 5.42
CA GLU A 133 12.61 -17.60 6.54
C GLU A 133 12.44 -16.08 6.40
N SER A 134 12.43 -15.56 5.19
CA SER A 134 12.26 -14.13 4.92
C SER A 134 10.84 -13.61 5.24
N CYS A 135 9.91 -14.50 5.57
CA CYS A 135 8.52 -14.15 5.90
C CYS A 135 8.24 -14.20 7.40
N PHE A 136 9.10 -14.81 8.22
CA PHE A 136 8.84 -14.98 9.65
C PHE A 136 8.59 -13.65 10.37
N ASP A 137 9.48 -12.68 10.16
CA ASP A 137 9.34 -11.37 10.81
C ASP A 137 8.02 -10.66 10.47
N ALA A 138 7.54 -10.82 9.22
CA ALA A 138 6.26 -10.27 8.81
C ALA A 138 5.10 -10.98 9.51
N VAL A 139 5.13 -12.31 9.58
CA VAL A 139 4.09 -13.11 10.24
C VAL A 139 4.03 -12.77 11.72
N ASP A 140 5.16 -12.85 12.42
CA ASP A 140 5.28 -12.54 13.84
C ASP A 140 4.82 -11.11 14.15
N TYR A 141 5.18 -10.15 13.30
CA TYR A 141 4.80 -8.75 13.47
C TYR A 141 3.27 -8.57 13.44
N PHE A 142 2.59 -9.14 12.45
CA PHE A 142 1.13 -8.99 12.32
C PHE A 142 0.37 -9.81 13.36
N GLU A 143 0.86 -11.00 13.71
CA GLU A 143 0.26 -11.82 14.77
C GLU A 143 0.35 -11.16 16.15
N ALA A 144 1.53 -10.67 16.53
CA ALA A 144 1.76 -10.03 17.82
C ALA A 144 0.87 -8.77 18.01
N ARG A 145 0.57 -8.06 16.92
CA ARG A 145 -0.27 -6.84 16.93
C ARG A 145 -1.74 -7.11 16.65
N GLN A 146 -2.12 -8.37 16.42
CA GLN A 146 -3.48 -8.77 16.08
C GLN A 146 -4.06 -8.06 14.83
N ILE A 147 -3.19 -7.65 13.92
CA ILE A 147 -3.58 -7.01 12.67
C ILE A 147 -4.08 -8.08 11.69
N PRO A 148 -5.23 -7.87 11.00
CA PRO A 148 -5.68 -8.81 9.98
C PRO A 148 -4.65 -8.96 8.88
N PHE A 149 -4.28 -10.20 8.53
CA PHE A 149 -3.41 -10.45 7.39
C PHE A 149 -3.75 -11.76 6.69
N VAL A 150 -3.32 -11.88 5.45
CA VAL A 150 -3.42 -13.08 4.63
C VAL A 150 -2.04 -13.47 4.11
N LEU A 151 -1.80 -14.76 3.92
CA LEU A 151 -0.57 -15.27 3.33
C LEU A 151 -0.83 -15.62 1.86
N ALA A 152 -0.16 -14.92 0.97
CA ALA A 152 -0.23 -15.14 -0.47
C ALA A 152 1.08 -15.75 -0.98
N VAL A 153 1.09 -17.07 -1.17
CA VAL A 153 2.24 -17.83 -1.68
C VAL A 153 2.45 -17.46 -3.15
N ASN A 154 3.55 -16.76 -3.42
CA ASN A 154 3.82 -16.26 -4.77
C ASN A 154 4.42 -17.34 -5.67
N CYS A 155 3.67 -17.76 -6.68
CA CYS A 155 4.08 -18.74 -7.67
C CYS A 155 4.82 -18.03 -8.82
N PHE A 156 6.14 -17.86 -8.71
CA PHE A 156 6.94 -17.07 -9.67
C PHE A 156 6.81 -17.53 -11.12
N ASP A 157 6.65 -18.83 -11.34
CA ASP A 157 6.51 -19.41 -12.69
C ASP A 157 5.13 -20.05 -12.92
N GLY A 158 4.13 -19.64 -12.13
CA GLY A 158 2.79 -20.20 -12.18
C GLY A 158 2.69 -21.60 -11.58
N VAL A 159 3.75 -22.11 -10.95
CA VAL A 159 3.83 -23.45 -10.38
C VAL A 159 3.79 -23.39 -8.86
N ALA A 160 2.82 -24.08 -8.26
CA ALA A 160 2.79 -24.34 -6.83
C ALA A 160 3.82 -25.42 -6.50
N LYS A 161 4.89 -25.05 -5.77
CA LYS A 161 5.99 -25.98 -5.44
C LYS A 161 5.74 -26.75 -4.15
N HIS A 162 4.97 -26.19 -3.23
CA HIS A 162 4.67 -26.78 -1.92
C HIS A 162 3.18 -26.67 -1.62
N ASP A 163 2.68 -27.65 -0.89
CA ASP A 163 1.30 -27.65 -0.40
C ASP A 163 1.05 -26.52 0.60
N LEU A 164 -0.15 -25.95 0.59
CA LEU A 164 -0.51 -24.82 1.46
C LEU A 164 -0.52 -25.19 2.94
N ASP A 165 -0.87 -26.44 3.27
CA ASP A 165 -0.87 -26.90 4.66
C ASP A 165 0.56 -27.04 5.19
N ALA A 166 1.48 -27.49 4.34
CA ALA A 166 2.92 -27.52 4.67
C ALA A 166 3.49 -26.11 4.89
N VAL A 167 3.09 -25.14 4.05
CA VAL A 167 3.51 -23.73 4.21
C VAL A 167 2.92 -23.16 5.54
N ARG A 168 1.67 -23.45 5.84
CA ARG A 168 1.00 -23.03 7.08
C ARG A 168 1.73 -23.57 8.31
N GLU A 169 2.05 -24.86 8.29
CA GLU A 169 2.76 -25.53 9.39
C GLU A 169 4.16 -24.93 9.57
N ALA A 170 4.89 -24.75 8.49
CA ALA A 170 6.26 -24.22 8.53
C ALA A 170 6.30 -22.76 9.04
N LEU A 171 5.30 -21.94 8.74
CA LEU A 171 5.16 -20.58 9.25
C LEU A 171 4.45 -20.50 10.60
N ALA A 172 4.01 -21.64 11.16
CA ALA A 172 3.31 -21.77 12.44
C ALA A 172 2.10 -20.81 12.59
N VAL A 173 1.43 -20.46 11.48
CA VAL A 173 0.31 -19.50 11.52
C VAL A 173 -0.99 -20.15 11.95
N ARG A 174 -1.81 -19.35 12.63
CA ARG A 174 -3.10 -19.80 13.15
C ARG A 174 -4.05 -20.23 12.03
N PRO A 175 -4.97 -21.19 12.32
CA PRO A 175 -5.91 -21.72 11.32
C PRO A 175 -6.79 -20.66 10.64
N GLU A 176 -7.08 -19.56 11.34
CA GLU A 176 -7.94 -18.47 10.87
C GLU A 176 -7.26 -17.57 9.82
N VAL A 177 -5.93 -17.67 9.69
CA VAL A 177 -5.19 -16.89 8.69
C VAL A 177 -5.37 -17.56 7.32
N PRO A 178 -5.97 -16.88 6.34
CA PRO A 178 -6.08 -17.43 4.99
C PRO A 178 -4.70 -17.60 4.34
N VAL A 179 -4.45 -18.79 3.80
CA VAL A 179 -3.24 -19.11 3.01
C VAL A 179 -3.70 -19.60 1.64
N PHE A 180 -3.16 -19.01 0.58
CA PHE A 180 -3.51 -19.35 -0.80
C PHE A 180 -2.37 -19.04 -1.78
N TYR A 181 -2.43 -19.65 -2.97
CA TYR A 181 -1.49 -19.34 -4.05
C TYR A 181 -1.87 -18.06 -4.77
N THR A 182 -0.87 -17.31 -5.18
CA THR A 182 -1.00 -16.12 -6.02
C THR A 182 0.10 -16.07 -7.07
N ASP A 183 -0.08 -15.26 -8.09
CA ASP A 183 0.98 -14.80 -8.98
C ASP A 183 0.95 -13.27 -8.96
N ALA A 184 1.97 -12.66 -8.40
CA ALA A 184 2.07 -11.21 -8.25
C ALA A 184 2.01 -10.45 -9.59
N ARG A 185 2.28 -11.11 -10.71
CA ARG A 185 2.19 -10.54 -12.07
C ARG A 185 0.77 -10.56 -12.62
N ASN A 186 -0.10 -11.38 -12.05
CA ASN A 186 -1.46 -11.58 -12.53
C ASN A 186 -2.45 -10.68 -11.80
N ARG A 187 -3.02 -9.69 -12.51
CA ARG A 187 -3.98 -8.74 -11.95
C ARG A 187 -5.17 -9.43 -11.25
N GLN A 188 -5.66 -10.54 -11.81
CA GLN A 188 -6.81 -11.25 -11.24
C GLN A 188 -6.44 -11.98 -9.95
N ALA A 189 -5.27 -12.60 -9.87
CA ALA A 189 -4.77 -13.24 -8.66
C ALA A 189 -4.52 -12.21 -7.56
N THR A 190 -3.89 -11.09 -7.90
CA THR A 190 -3.69 -9.95 -6.99
C THR A 190 -5.00 -9.37 -6.47
N LYS A 191 -6.00 -9.19 -7.36
CA LYS A 191 -7.34 -8.75 -6.97
C LYS A 191 -7.98 -9.72 -5.97
N GLN A 192 -7.87 -11.02 -6.20
CA GLN A 192 -8.43 -12.03 -5.30
C GLN A 192 -7.78 -11.99 -3.92
N ALA A 193 -6.47 -11.78 -3.85
CA ALA A 193 -5.75 -11.62 -2.58
C ALA A 193 -6.28 -10.42 -1.78
N LEU A 194 -6.49 -9.27 -2.44
CA LEU A 194 -7.05 -8.09 -1.80
C LEU A 194 -8.50 -8.30 -1.32
N ILE A 195 -9.34 -8.98 -2.12
CA ILE A 195 -10.71 -9.32 -1.73
C ILE A 195 -10.70 -10.21 -0.48
N THR A 196 -9.84 -11.22 -0.43
CA THR A 196 -9.71 -12.12 0.72
C THR A 196 -9.32 -11.34 1.98
N LEU A 197 -8.35 -10.42 1.88
CA LEU A 197 -7.95 -9.57 3.00
C LEU A 197 -9.09 -8.66 3.48
N VAL A 198 -9.75 -7.96 2.56
CA VAL A 198 -10.85 -7.05 2.92
C VAL A 198 -11.99 -7.81 3.59
N SER A 199 -12.35 -9.00 3.07
CA SER A 199 -13.37 -9.87 3.67
C SER A 199 -12.99 -10.30 5.09
N LEU A 200 -11.72 -10.68 5.32
CA LEU A 200 -11.21 -11.01 6.65
C LEU A 200 -11.29 -9.83 7.62
N ALA A 201 -10.85 -8.64 7.17
CA ALA A 201 -10.87 -7.43 7.99
C ALA A 201 -12.30 -7.04 8.37
N MET A 202 -13.24 -7.09 7.42
CA MET A 202 -14.66 -6.80 7.67
C MET A 202 -15.28 -7.79 8.67
N ALA A 203 -14.99 -9.08 8.54
CA ALA A 203 -15.49 -10.09 9.46
C ALA A 203 -15.03 -9.84 10.92
N ARG A 204 -13.78 -9.38 11.10
CA ARG A 204 -13.24 -9.02 12.43
C ARG A 204 -13.83 -7.73 13.02
N MET A 205 -14.35 -6.83 12.19
CA MET A 205 -15.01 -5.60 12.68
C MET A 205 -16.45 -5.82 13.15
N GLN A 206 -17.07 -6.96 12.77
CA GLN A 206 -18.46 -7.30 13.07
C GLN A 206 -18.60 -8.25 14.27
N GLY A 207 -17.53 -8.85 14.73
CA GLY A 207 -17.48 -9.77 15.89
C GLY A 207 -16.90 -9.10 17.11
#